data_ea35ff3bfff5362103a5a7c2ec8f2ec9
#
_entry.id   ea35ff3bfff5362103a5a7c2ec8f2ec9
#
_cell.length_a   1.000
_cell.length_b   1.000
_cell.length_c   1.000
_cell.angle_alpha   90.00
_cell.angle_beta   90.00
_cell.angle_gamma   90.00
#
_symmetry.space_group_name_H-M   'P 1'
#
loop_
_entity.id
_entity.type
_entity.pdbx_description
1 polymer ?
#
loop_
_entity_poly.entity_id
_entity_poly.type
_entity_poly.pdbx_seq_one_letter_code
_entity_poly.pdbx_strand_id
1 'polypeptide(L)'
;MPKHPALSQSDYQVRLEWGGAGLSRLADAHVVVLVQTLGLSARALAAAEAGAPFDAVDDAAAALVRASAATGAHVVVGGLRNAAAVAAHVLQVQRTRGERTSISIVAAGYPDGADAEGLRFAVDDLLGAGAVVAALGDLGIDHASPDAAVAGEGFRALGGAVRHLLTASGTGRALAADGQREQVLAAAARDAASVVPVLHDGAFVAP
;
A
#
# COMPACT_ATOMS: atom_id res chain seq x y z
N MET A 1 -2.23 14.71 -19.48
CA MET A 1 -1.07 15.62 -19.53
C MET A 1 0.21 14.78 -19.52
N PRO A 2 1.28 15.15 -20.22
CA PRO A 2 2.53 14.43 -20.11
C PRO A 2 3.03 14.52 -18.66
N LYS A 3 3.53 13.39 -18.13
CA LYS A 3 4.09 13.31 -16.77
C LYS A 3 5.34 14.21 -16.68
N HIS A 4 5.41 15.10 -15.69
CA HIS A 4 6.61 15.92 -15.49
C HIS A 4 7.74 15.01 -14.98
N PRO A 5 8.89 14.92 -15.68
CA PRO A 5 9.94 13.93 -15.35
C PRO A 5 10.40 13.99 -13.88
N ALA A 6 10.58 15.20 -13.32
CA ALA A 6 11.00 15.37 -11.94
C ALA A 6 9.96 14.89 -10.90
N LEU A 7 8.66 14.91 -11.25
CA LEU A 7 7.57 14.48 -10.36
C LEU A 7 7.18 13.01 -10.57
N SER A 8 7.66 12.39 -11.65
CA SER A 8 7.34 11.00 -11.96
C SER A 8 8.17 9.98 -11.19
N GLN A 9 9.17 10.43 -10.45
CA GLN A 9 10.12 9.58 -9.70
C GLN A 9 10.78 8.48 -10.57
N SER A 10 10.91 8.72 -11.89
CA SER A 10 11.35 7.71 -12.87
C SER A 10 12.75 7.14 -12.60
N ASP A 11 13.62 7.93 -11.96
CA ASP A 11 15.01 7.53 -11.68
C ASP A 11 15.11 6.50 -10.56
N TYR A 12 14.05 6.37 -9.74
CA TYR A 12 14.03 5.50 -8.56
C TYR A 12 13.37 4.17 -8.83
N GLN A 13 13.85 3.13 -8.17
CA GLN A 13 13.26 1.80 -8.23
C GLN A 13 12.00 1.70 -7.37
N VAL A 14 12.07 2.22 -6.15
CA VAL A 14 10.94 2.26 -5.21
C VAL A 14 10.41 3.68 -5.11
N ARG A 15 9.15 3.85 -5.40
CA ARG A 15 8.47 5.15 -5.49
C ARG A 15 7.26 5.18 -4.57
N LEU A 16 6.93 6.36 -4.04
CA LEU A 16 5.75 6.53 -3.20
C LEU A 16 4.95 7.75 -3.65
N GLU A 17 3.65 7.55 -3.74
CA GLU A 17 2.68 8.62 -4.00
C GLU A 17 1.32 8.33 -3.33
N TRP A 18 0.42 9.32 -3.41
CA TRP A 18 -0.87 9.29 -2.74
C TRP A 18 -2.03 9.28 -3.73
N GLY A 19 -2.94 8.32 -3.54
CA GLY A 19 -4.20 8.21 -4.27
C GLY A 19 -4.06 8.06 -5.77
N GLY A 20 -5.17 8.14 -6.49
CA GLY A 20 -5.20 7.98 -7.95
C GLY A 20 -4.45 9.11 -8.69
N ALA A 21 -4.49 10.33 -8.18
CA ALA A 21 -3.75 11.45 -8.75
C ALA A 21 -2.23 11.24 -8.60
N GLY A 22 -1.77 10.70 -7.47
CA GLY A 22 -0.39 10.30 -7.25
C GLY A 22 0.03 9.19 -8.21
N LEU A 23 -0.76 8.13 -8.31
CA LEU A 23 -0.50 7.04 -9.27
C LEU A 23 -0.34 7.58 -10.69
N SER A 24 -1.19 8.51 -11.12
CA SER A 24 -1.12 9.09 -12.47
C SER A 24 0.13 9.94 -12.71
N ARG A 25 0.72 10.52 -11.67
CA ARG A 25 1.99 11.28 -11.75
C ARG A 25 3.22 10.39 -11.88
N LEU A 26 3.22 9.24 -11.21
CA LEU A 26 4.35 8.31 -11.24
C LEU A 26 4.65 7.80 -12.66
N ALA A 27 5.91 7.55 -12.93
CA ALA A 27 6.30 6.78 -14.11
C ALA A 27 5.72 5.36 -14.04
N ASP A 28 5.52 4.75 -15.21
CA ASP A 28 5.00 3.40 -15.28
C ASP A 28 5.87 2.42 -14.48
N ALA A 29 5.22 1.52 -13.77
CA ALA A 29 5.87 0.58 -12.88
C ALA A 29 5.55 -0.86 -13.28
N HIS A 30 6.43 -1.79 -12.95
CA HIS A 30 6.19 -3.21 -13.13
C HIS A 30 5.29 -3.78 -12.02
N VAL A 31 5.42 -3.23 -10.81
CA VAL A 31 4.60 -3.60 -9.65
C VAL A 31 3.98 -2.35 -9.05
N VAL A 32 2.70 -2.44 -8.73
CA VAL A 32 1.98 -1.43 -7.93
C VAL A 32 1.56 -2.08 -6.61
N VAL A 33 1.97 -1.50 -5.50
CA VAL A 33 1.56 -1.92 -4.16
C VAL A 33 0.55 -0.91 -3.63
N LEU A 34 -0.70 -1.32 -3.46
CA LEU A 34 -1.76 -0.51 -2.87
C LEU A 34 -1.74 -0.64 -1.36
N VAL A 35 -1.79 0.49 -0.66
CA VAL A 35 -1.80 0.53 0.80
C VAL A 35 -2.95 1.40 1.29
N GLN A 36 -3.91 0.79 1.99
CA GLN A 36 -4.89 1.45 2.83
C GLN A 36 -5.05 0.63 4.10
N THR A 37 -4.24 0.95 5.08
CA THR A 37 -3.96 0.10 6.26
C THR A 37 -5.22 -0.29 7.03
N LEU A 38 -6.12 0.67 7.28
CA LEU A 38 -7.37 0.46 8.00
C LEU A 38 -8.60 0.31 7.07
N GLY A 39 -8.37 -0.01 5.79
CA GLY A 39 -9.41 -0.18 4.78
C GLY A 39 -9.13 -1.37 3.88
N LEU A 40 -8.81 -1.11 2.60
CA LEU A 40 -8.53 -2.11 1.57
C LEU A 40 -7.54 -3.19 2.05
N SER A 41 -6.40 -2.80 2.66
CA SER A 41 -5.37 -3.75 3.08
C SER A 41 -5.91 -4.73 4.13
N ALA A 42 -6.64 -4.25 5.12
CA ALA A 42 -7.19 -5.12 6.16
C ALA A 42 -8.22 -6.12 5.58
N ARG A 43 -9.10 -5.66 4.68
CA ARG A 43 -10.16 -6.50 4.10
C ARG A 43 -9.63 -7.50 3.09
N ALA A 44 -8.77 -7.06 2.17
CA ALA A 44 -8.17 -7.95 1.18
C ALA A 44 -7.32 -9.04 1.83
N LEU A 45 -6.55 -8.69 2.89
CA LEU A 45 -5.79 -9.67 3.66
C LEU A 45 -6.69 -10.67 4.38
N ALA A 46 -7.75 -10.22 5.05
CA ALA A 46 -8.67 -11.13 5.74
C ALA A 46 -9.34 -12.12 4.77
N ALA A 47 -9.73 -11.66 3.58
CA ALA A 47 -10.28 -12.53 2.55
C ALA A 47 -9.23 -13.54 2.04
N ALA A 48 -8.02 -13.09 1.76
CA ALA A 48 -6.93 -13.96 1.30
C ALA A 48 -6.54 -15.01 2.36
N GLU A 49 -6.50 -14.64 3.65
CA GLU A 49 -6.27 -15.58 4.75
C GLU A 49 -7.40 -16.63 4.87
N ALA A 50 -8.62 -16.25 4.49
CA ALA A 50 -9.76 -17.15 4.42
C ALA A 50 -9.83 -17.97 3.11
N GLY A 51 -8.90 -17.79 2.19
CA GLY A 51 -8.91 -18.44 0.86
C GLY A 51 -10.02 -17.95 -0.05
N ALA A 52 -10.58 -16.76 0.20
CA ALA A 52 -11.67 -16.17 -0.57
C ALA A 52 -11.17 -15.02 -1.45
N PRO A 53 -11.76 -14.81 -2.64
CA PRO A 53 -11.50 -13.62 -3.43
C PRO A 53 -12.10 -12.39 -2.74
N PHE A 54 -11.46 -11.23 -2.95
CA PHE A 54 -11.95 -9.93 -2.48
C PHE A 54 -12.19 -9.00 -3.67
N ASP A 55 -13.46 -8.70 -3.92
CA ASP A 55 -13.85 -7.68 -4.89
C ASP A 55 -13.93 -6.31 -4.21
N ALA A 56 -13.21 -5.34 -4.76
CA ALA A 56 -13.14 -3.99 -4.21
C ALA A 56 -14.17 -3.02 -4.82
N VAL A 57 -15.19 -3.51 -5.55
CA VAL A 57 -16.16 -2.64 -6.26
C VAL A 57 -16.83 -1.63 -5.33
N ASP A 58 -17.24 -2.07 -4.15
CA ASP A 58 -17.91 -1.23 -3.14
C ASP A 58 -16.93 -0.65 -2.11
N ASP A 59 -15.63 -0.78 -2.35
CA ASP A 59 -14.59 -0.28 -1.45
C ASP A 59 -14.37 1.22 -1.65
N ALA A 60 -14.01 1.94 -0.58
CA ALA A 60 -13.60 3.35 -0.68
C ALA A 60 -12.37 3.54 -1.60
N ALA A 61 -11.56 2.50 -1.78
CA ALA A 61 -10.42 2.50 -2.71
C ALA A 61 -10.76 1.99 -4.12
N ALA A 62 -12.02 1.70 -4.44
CA ALA A 62 -12.42 1.10 -5.72
C ALA A 62 -11.90 1.86 -6.96
N ALA A 63 -11.95 3.19 -6.92
CA ALA A 63 -11.44 4.03 -8.00
C ALA A 63 -9.92 3.87 -8.18
N LEU A 64 -9.17 3.79 -7.08
CA LEU A 64 -7.72 3.56 -7.08
C LEU A 64 -7.39 2.15 -7.59
N VAL A 65 -8.14 1.14 -7.19
CA VAL A 65 -7.96 -0.25 -7.67
C VAL A 65 -8.18 -0.31 -9.18
N ARG A 66 -9.26 0.28 -9.71
CA ARG A 66 -9.51 0.35 -11.16
C ARG A 66 -8.41 1.12 -11.90
N ALA A 67 -7.97 2.26 -11.37
CA ALA A 67 -6.87 3.02 -11.98
C ALA A 67 -5.56 2.20 -12.00
N SER A 68 -5.28 1.43 -10.95
CA SER A 68 -4.10 0.58 -10.86
C SER A 68 -4.18 -0.60 -11.84
N ALA A 69 -5.34 -1.25 -11.96
CA ALA A 69 -5.57 -2.30 -12.96
C ALA A 69 -5.31 -1.81 -14.40
N ALA A 70 -5.73 -0.58 -14.70
CA ALA A 70 -5.56 0.02 -16.02
C ALA A 70 -4.09 0.33 -16.38
N THR A 71 -3.16 0.30 -15.43
CA THR A 71 -1.71 0.49 -15.71
C THR A 71 -1.06 -0.70 -16.40
N GLY A 72 -1.66 -1.89 -16.32
CA GLY A 72 -1.06 -3.15 -16.76
C GLY A 72 0.06 -3.68 -15.85
N ALA A 73 0.32 -3.02 -14.72
CA ALA A 73 1.28 -3.48 -13.72
C ALA A 73 0.78 -4.70 -12.96
N HIS A 74 1.70 -5.43 -12.34
CA HIS A 74 1.36 -6.45 -11.35
C HIS A 74 0.90 -5.75 -10.06
N VAL A 75 -0.41 -5.77 -9.78
CA VAL A 75 -1.02 -5.04 -8.66
C VAL A 75 -1.19 -5.95 -7.47
N VAL A 76 -0.66 -5.53 -6.32
CA VAL A 76 -0.77 -6.25 -5.04
C VAL A 76 -1.26 -5.32 -3.92
N VAL A 77 -1.82 -5.90 -2.87
CA VAL A 77 -2.17 -5.17 -1.64
C VAL A 77 -1.13 -5.45 -0.56
N GLY A 78 -0.62 -4.36 0.01
CA GLY A 78 0.35 -4.40 1.09
C GLY A 78 -0.03 -3.53 2.29
N GLY A 79 0.74 -3.66 3.35
CA GLY A 79 0.60 -2.86 4.56
C GLY A 79 1.37 -3.45 5.74
N LEU A 80 1.06 -3.02 6.94
CA LEU A 80 1.76 -3.42 8.16
C LEU A 80 1.78 -4.93 8.38
N ARG A 81 0.66 -5.62 8.08
CA ARG A 81 0.50 -7.03 8.42
C ARG A 81 1.29 -7.98 7.53
N ASN A 82 1.63 -7.55 6.30
CA ASN A 82 2.28 -8.42 5.31
C ASN A 82 3.45 -7.76 4.58
N ALA A 83 4.07 -6.76 5.17
CA ALA A 83 5.15 -6.00 4.53
C ALA A 83 6.31 -6.90 4.08
N ALA A 84 6.76 -7.82 4.93
CA ALA A 84 7.80 -8.79 4.61
C ALA A 84 7.38 -9.74 3.49
N ALA A 85 6.13 -10.22 3.49
CA ALA A 85 5.60 -11.08 2.43
C ALA A 85 5.52 -10.36 1.09
N VAL A 86 5.06 -9.10 1.08
CA VAL A 86 5.03 -8.25 -0.13
C VAL A 86 6.44 -8.04 -0.66
N ALA A 87 7.42 -7.71 0.19
CA ALA A 87 8.80 -7.52 -0.23
C ALA A 87 9.39 -8.80 -0.84
N ALA A 88 9.16 -9.95 -0.22
CA ALA A 88 9.59 -11.25 -0.74
C ALA A 88 8.92 -11.57 -2.10
N HIS A 89 7.62 -11.30 -2.24
CA HIS A 89 6.87 -11.47 -3.48
C HIS A 89 7.44 -10.58 -4.59
N VAL A 90 7.68 -9.30 -4.32
CA VAL A 90 8.27 -8.36 -5.28
C VAL A 90 9.68 -8.80 -5.71
N LEU A 91 10.50 -9.28 -4.77
CA LEU A 91 11.81 -9.84 -5.09
C LEU A 91 11.69 -11.06 -6.01
N GLN A 92 10.70 -11.92 -5.79
CA GLN A 92 10.44 -13.05 -6.68
C GLN A 92 10.00 -12.60 -8.09
N VAL A 93 9.14 -11.59 -8.19
CA VAL A 93 8.77 -10.98 -9.47
C VAL A 93 10.02 -10.45 -10.18
N GLN A 94 10.90 -9.74 -9.49
CA GLN A 94 12.16 -9.22 -10.06
C GLN A 94 13.07 -10.36 -10.54
N ARG A 95 13.20 -11.44 -9.78
CA ARG A 95 13.99 -12.61 -10.17
C ARG A 95 13.45 -13.30 -11.42
N THR A 96 12.13 -13.45 -11.49
CA THR A 96 11.47 -14.04 -12.66
C THR A 96 11.63 -13.18 -13.91
N ARG A 97 11.61 -11.86 -13.77
CA ARG A 97 11.87 -10.92 -14.87
C ARG A 97 13.33 -10.90 -15.33
N GLY A 98 14.26 -11.26 -14.44
CA GLY A 98 15.69 -11.23 -14.72
C GLY A 98 16.29 -9.81 -14.84
N GLU A 99 15.54 -8.78 -14.47
CA GLU A 99 15.93 -7.38 -14.57
C GLU A 99 15.39 -6.53 -13.41
N ARG A 100 15.97 -5.34 -13.25
CA ARG A 100 15.52 -4.38 -12.24
C ARG A 100 14.03 -4.05 -12.43
N THR A 101 13.25 -4.27 -11.38
CA THR A 101 11.79 -4.09 -11.39
C THR A 101 11.42 -2.79 -10.69
N SER A 102 10.73 -1.89 -11.39
CA SER A 102 10.21 -0.65 -10.80
C SER A 102 8.94 -0.92 -10.00
N ILE A 103 8.85 -0.28 -8.83
CA ILE A 103 7.82 -0.52 -7.83
C ILE A 103 7.20 0.82 -7.44
N SER A 104 5.90 0.98 -7.64
CA SER A 104 5.13 2.14 -7.18
C SER A 104 4.28 1.73 -5.98
N ILE A 105 4.59 2.29 -4.81
CA ILE A 105 3.77 2.14 -3.62
C ILE A 105 2.78 3.31 -3.62
N VAL A 106 1.50 3.02 -3.52
CA VAL A 106 0.44 4.03 -3.55
C VAL A 106 -0.37 3.94 -2.26
N ALA A 107 -0.14 4.92 -1.39
CA ALA A 107 -0.95 5.11 -0.20
C ALA A 107 -2.31 5.70 -0.60
N ALA A 108 -3.40 5.05 -0.21
CA ALA A 108 -4.73 5.45 -0.67
C ALA A 108 -5.16 6.81 -0.08
N GLY A 109 -4.85 7.05 1.18
CA GLY A 109 -5.40 8.19 1.91
C GLY A 109 -6.91 8.10 2.09
N TYR A 110 -7.53 9.20 2.50
CA TYR A 110 -8.98 9.27 2.66
C TYR A 110 -9.56 10.40 1.81
N PRO A 111 -10.79 10.24 1.29
CA PRO A 111 -11.49 11.33 0.63
C PRO A 111 -11.62 12.53 1.58
N ASP A 112 -11.41 13.73 1.08
CA ASP A 112 -11.58 14.97 1.82
C ASP A 112 -12.87 15.66 1.34
N GLY A 113 -13.87 15.73 2.23
CA GLY A 113 -15.18 16.29 1.94
C GLY A 113 -16.17 15.35 1.23
N ALA A 114 -17.41 15.83 1.10
CA ALA A 114 -18.53 15.05 0.55
C ALA A 114 -18.38 14.77 -0.96
N ASP A 115 -17.64 15.60 -1.68
CA ASP A 115 -17.48 15.50 -3.13
C ASP A 115 -16.23 14.69 -3.53
N ALA A 116 -15.47 14.19 -2.56
CA ALA A 116 -14.28 13.33 -2.73
C ALA A 116 -13.21 13.90 -3.70
N GLU A 117 -13.23 15.22 -3.97
CA GLU A 117 -12.26 15.87 -4.88
C GLU A 117 -10.87 16.02 -4.24
N GLY A 118 -10.80 16.07 -2.91
CA GLY A 118 -9.57 16.17 -2.13
C GLY A 118 -9.10 14.84 -1.56
N LEU A 119 -7.82 14.76 -1.25
CA LEU A 119 -7.21 13.63 -0.55
C LEU A 119 -6.66 14.10 0.80
N ARG A 120 -7.18 13.56 1.89
CA ARG A 120 -6.62 13.77 3.22
C ARG A 120 -5.49 12.78 3.48
N PHE A 121 -4.37 13.31 3.95
CA PHE A 121 -3.26 12.49 4.45
C PHE A 121 -3.70 11.54 5.56
N ALA A 122 -3.25 10.29 5.49
CA ALA A 122 -3.55 9.23 6.45
C ALA A 122 -2.24 8.68 7.03
N VAL A 123 -1.98 8.95 8.31
CA VAL A 123 -0.76 8.46 8.98
C VAL A 123 -0.69 6.94 9.05
N ASP A 124 -1.82 6.27 9.15
CA ASP A 124 -1.95 4.81 9.11
C ASP A 124 -1.50 4.24 7.76
N ASP A 125 -1.84 4.89 6.64
CA ASP A 125 -1.39 4.50 5.31
C ASP A 125 0.10 4.81 5.10
N LEU A 126 0.59 5.94 5.63
CA LEU A 126 2.02 6.24 5.59
C LEU A 126 2.84 5.18 6.32
N LEU A 127 2.38 4.74 7.50
CA LEU A 127 3.05 3.68 8.26
C LEU A 127 3.01 2.33 7.54
N GLY A 128 1.89 2.01 6.90
CA GLY A 128 1.77 0.80 6.08
C GLY A 128 2.68 0.81 4.85
N ALA A 129 2.70 1.93 4.12
CA ALA A 129 3.60 2.13 2.98
C ALA A 129 5.07 2.10 3.41
N GLY A 130 5.40 2.79 4.51
CA GLY A 130 6.74 2.79 5.09
C GLY A 130 7.21 1.40 5.51
N ALA A 131 6.31 0.56 6.04
CA ALA A 131 6.63 -0.83 6.36
C ALA A 131 7.04 -1.62 5.11
N VAL A 132 6.33 -1.45 4.00
CA VAL A 132 6.67 -2.10 2.73
C VAL A 132 8.01 -1.59 2.18
N VAL A 133 8.25 -0.26 2.21
CA VAL A 133 9.54 0.32 1.79
C VAL A 133 10.68 -0.23 2.63
N ALA A 134 10.52 -0.27 3.96
CA ALA A 134 11.53 -0.79 4.87
C ALA A 134 11.84 -2.26 4.58
N ALA A 135 10.80 -3.10 4.38
CA ALA A 135 10.97 -4.51 4.07
C ALA A 135 11.63 -4.75 2.70
N LEU A 136 11.36 -3.91 1.70
CA LEU A 136 12.06 -3.95 0.41
C LEU A 136 13.55 -3.64 0.59
N GLY A 137 13.88 -2.59 1.37
CA GLY A 137 15.26 -2.22 1.69
C GLY A 137 16.02 -3.32 2.41
N ASP A 138 15.37 -4.04 3.33
CA ASP A 138 15.96 -5.18 4.06
C ASP A 138 16.33 -6.35 3.12
N LEU A 139 15.70 -6.42 1.93
CA LEU A 139 16.02 -7.39 0.89
C LEU A 139 16.97 -6.85 -0.20
N GLY A 140 17.53 -5.63 -0.02
CA GLY A 140 18.44 -5.00 -0.97
C GLY A 140 17.75 -4.28 -2.13
N ILE A 141 16.44 -4.05 -2.07
CA ILE A 141 15.69 -3.20 -3.00
C ILE A 141 15.56 -1.82 -2.36
N ASP A 142 16.66 -1.06 -2.36
CA ASP A 142 16.85 0.12 -1.53
C ASP A 142 16.97 1.45 -2.32
N HIS A 143 16.95 1.40 -3.65
CA HIS A 143 16.98 2.62 -4.48
C HIS A 143 15.62 3.32 -4.47
N ALA A 144 15.31 3.94 -3.34
CA ALA A 144 14.04 4.58 -3.06
C ALA A 144 14.05 6.08 -3.40
N SER A 145 12.89 6.60 -3.83
CA SER A 145 12.68 8.05 -3.94
C SER A 145 12.75 8.70 -2.56
N PRO A 146 13.00 10.02 -2.48
CA PRO A 146 12.97 10.74 -1.20
C PRO A 146 11.68 10.51 -0.42
N ASP A 147 10.53 10.50 -1.10
CA ASP A 147 9.21 10.27 -0.49
C ASP A 147 9.11 8.86 0.12
N ALA A 148 9.55 7.85 -0.63
CA ALA A 148 9.60 6.48 -0.16
C ALA A 148 10.61 6.31 0.99
N ALA A 149 11.80 6.92 0.88
CA ALA A 149 12.84 6.85 1.91
C ALA A 149 12.35 7.44 3.24
N VAL A 150 11.71 8.62 3.21
CA VAL A 150 11.14 9.25 4.42
C VAL A 150 10.07 8.37 5.05
N ALA A 151 9.20 7.74 4.25
CA ALA A 151 8.19 6.82 4.76
C ALA A 151 8.82 5.58 5.43
N GLY A 152 9.83 4.97 4.79
CA GLY A 152 10.54 3.80 5.30
C GLY A 152 11.27 4.09 6.61
N GLU A 153 12.04 5.17 6.66
CA GLU A 153 12.75 5.58 7.88
C GLU A 153 11.80 6.05 8.98
N GLY A 154 10.73 6.76 8.63
CA GLY A 154 9.66 7.12 9.57
C GLY A 154 9.03 5.88 10.20
N PHE A 155 8.75 4.84 9.42
CA PHE A 155 8.27 3.56 9.94
C PHE A 155 9.30 2.89 10.87
N ARG A 156 10.59 2.85 10.49
CA ARG A 156 11.67 2.27 11.35
C ARG A 156 11.75 2.98 12.69
N ALA A 157 11.77 4.31 12.67
CA ALA A 157 11.86 5.13 13.87
C ALA A 157 10.63 4.97 14.81
N LEU A 158 9.44 4.81 14.22
CA LEU A 158 8.16 4.74 14.96
C LEU A 158 7.65 3.32 15.14
N GLY A 159 8.37 2.30 14.67
CA GLY A 159 7.90 0.90 14.64
C GLY A 159 7.46 0.35 15.98
N GLY A 160 8.07 0.78 17.11
CA GLY A 160 7.64 0.42 18.46
C GLY A 160 6.32 1.05 18.90
N ALA A 161 5.89 2.13 18.23
CA ALA A 161 4.68 2.89 18.58
C ALA A 161 3.51 2.64 17.59
N VAL A 162 3.67 1.80 16.58
CA VAL A 162 2.68 1.60 15.51
C VAL A 162 1.27 1.34 16.04
N ARG A 163 1.12 0.46 17.03
CA ARG A 163 -0.18 0.16 17.65
C ARG A 163 -0.83 1.40 18.25
N HIS A 164 -0.05 2.22 18.95
CA HIS A 164 -0.54 3.48 19.53
C HIS A 164 -0.92 4.46 18.43
N LEU A 165 -0.06 4.63 17.43
CA LEU A 165 -0.28 5.57 16.33
C LEU A 165 -1.53 5.21 15.51
N LEU A 166 -1.75 3.92 15.21
CA LEU A 166 -2.97 3.49 14.52
C LEU A 166 -4.22 3.77 15.35
N THR A 167 -4.22 3.43 16.65
CA THR A 167 -5.38 3.67 17.50
C THR A 167 -5.65 5.15 17.75
N ALA A 168 -4.62 6.01 17.68
CA ALA A 168 -4.72 7.44 17.86
C ALA A 168 -5.00 8.20 16.53
N SER A 169 -4.82 7.54 15.38
CA SER A 169 -5.10 8.14 14.06
C SER A 169 -6.57 8.53 13.93
N GLY A 170 -6.84 9.48 13.04
CA GLY A 170 -8.23 9.90 12.75
C GLY A 170 -9.11 8.72 12.37
N THR A 171 -8.63 7.87 11.47
CA THR A 171 -9.32 6.66 11.00
C THR A 171 -9.48 5.63 12.10
N GLY A 172 -8.40 5.35 12.86
CA GLY A 172 -8.46 4.41 13.96
C GLY A 172 -9.46 4.83 15.05
N ARG A 173 -9.56 6.13 15.34
CA ARG A 173 -10.55 6.67 16.28
C ARG A 173 -11.98 6.58 15.74
N ALA A 174 -12.19 6.87 14.45
CA ALA A 174 -13.50 6.72 13.82
C ALA A 174 -13.97 5.26 13.86
N LEU A 175 -13.16 4.32 13.43
CA LEU A 175 -13.47 2.88 13.49
C LEU A 175 -13.73 2.41 14.93
N ALA A 176 -12.96 2.90 15.90
CA ALA A 176 -13.20 2.55 17.30
C ALA A 176 -14.54 3.09 17.83
N ALA A 177 -14.97 4.28 17.39
CA ALA A 177 -16.27 4.85 17.73
C ALA A 177 -17.42 4.02 17.12
N ASP A 178 -17.20 3.41 15.95
CA ASP A 178 -18.12 2.50 15.28
C ASP A 178 -18.04 1.06 15.81
N GLY A 179 -17.38 0.82 16.94
CA GLY A 179 -17.26 -0.49 17.56
C GLY A 179 -16.21 -1.43 16.92
N GLN A 180 -15.42 -0.93 15.96
CA GLN A 180 -14.46 -1.74 15.19
C GLN A 180 -13.02 -1.66 15.73
N ARG A 181 -12.87 -1.38 17.03
CA ARG A 181 -11.53 -1.25 17.68
C ARG A 181 -10.64 -2.47 17.46
N GLU A 182 -11.19 -3.68 17.50
CA GLU A 182 -10.43 -4.92 17.31
C GLU A 182 -9.81 -5.01 15.89
N GLN A 183 -10.49 -4.49 14.88
CA GLN A 183 -9.95 -4.42 13.52
C GLN A 183 -8.72 -3.51 13.45
N VAL A 184 -8.75 -2.37 14.15
CA VAL A 184 -7.60 -1.45 14.25
C VAL A 184 -6.41 -2.13 14.93
N LEU A 185 -6.67 -2.88 16.00
CA LEU A 185 -5.63 -3.63 16.72
C LEU A 185 -5.04 -4.76 15.87
N ALA A 186 -5.88 -5.47 15.13
CA ALA A 186 -5.45 -6.52 14.21
C ALA A 186 -4.60 -5.94 13.06
N ALA A 187 -5.00 -4.79 12.49
CA ALA A 187 -4.25 -4.11 11.43
C ALA A 187 -2.86 -3.62 11.89
N ALA A 188 -2.68 -3.37 13.18
CA ALA A 188 -1.41 -2.96 13.77
C ALA A 188 -0.42 -4.12 14.02
N ALA A 189 -0.83 -5.37 13.81
CA ALA A 189 0.03 -6.54 14.00
C ALA A 189 1.02 -6.66 12.84
N ARG A 190 2.29 -6.29 13.08
CA ARG A 190 3.33 -6.28 12.05
C ARG A 190 3.67 -7.69 11.59
N ASP A 191 3.77 -7.87 10.26
CA ASP A 191 4.16 -9.13 9.60
C ASP A 191 3.44 -10.37 10.16
N ALA A 192 2.17 -10.20 10.55
CA ALA A 192 1.34 -11.27 11.09
C ALA A 192 0.66 -12.11 9.98
N ALA A 193 0.78 -11.70 8.72
CA ALA A 193 0.24 -12.41 7.56
C ALA A 193 1.35 -12.70 6.55
N SER A 194 1.35 -13.91 6.00
CA SER A 194 2.27 -14.35 4.95
C SER A 194 1.67 -14.30 3.54
N VAL A 195 0.39 -13.98 3.43
CA VAL A 195 -0.31 -13.92 2.14
C VAL A 195 -0.15 -12.55 1.50
N VAL A 196 -0.11 -12.52 0.17
CA VAL A 196 -0.07 -11.30 -0.64
C VAL A 196 -1.27 -11.31 -1.56
N PRO A 197 -2.31 -10.49 -1.31
CA PRO A 197 -3.43 -10.39 -2.23
C PRO A 197 -2.97 -9.78 -3.56
N VAL A 198 -3.16 -10.50 -4.66
CA VAL A 198 -2.80 -10.10 -6.03
C VAL A 198 -4.08 -9.83 -6.81
N LEU A 199 -4.12 -8.74 -7.55
CA LEU A 199 -5.25 -8.41 -8.41
C LEU A 199 -5.24 -9.31 -9.66
N HIS A 200 -6.29 -10.10 -9.82
CA HIS A 200 -6.52 -10.96 -10.97
C HIS A 200 -7.99 -10.87 -11.38
N ASP A 201 -8.26 -10.57 -12.65
CA ASP A 201 -9.63 -10.47 -13.21
C ASP A 201 -10.60 -9.61 -12.38
N GLY A 202 -10.09 -8.52 -11.79
CA GLY A 202 -10.89 -7.55 -11.03
C GLY A 202 -11.04 -7.84 -9.55
N ALA A 203 -10.60 -9.00 -9.06
CA ALA A 203 -10.61 -9.37 -7.65
C ALA A 203 -9.20 -9.62 -7.10
N PHE A 204 -9.00 -9.38 -5.81
CA PHE A 204 -7.78 -9.77 -5.12
C PHE A 204 -7.88 -11.21 -4.65
N VAL A 205 -6.88 -12.02 -5.02
CA VAL A 205 -6.77 -13.43 -4.63
C VAL A 205 -5.40 -13.70 -4.00
N ALA A 206 -5.30 -14.72 -3.15
CA ALA A 206 -4.01 -15.28 -2.77
C ALA A 206 -3.53 -16.20 -3.90
N PRO A 207 -2.30 -16.00 -4.44
CA PRO A 207 -1.75 -16.88 -5.47
C PRO A 207 -1.35 -18.24 -4.90
#